data_ab334f4ce14cb6f33c69c5e029083152
#
_entry.id   ab334f4ce14cb6f33c69c5e029083152
#
_cell.length_a   1.000
_cell.length_b   1.000
_cell.length_c   1.000
_cell.angle_alpha   90.00
_cell.angle_beta   90.00
_cell.angle_gamma   90.00
#
_symmetry.space_group_name_H-M   'P 1'
#
loop_
_entity.id
_entity.type
_entity.pdbx_description
1 polymer ?
#
loop_
_entity_poly.entity_id
_entity_poly.type
_entity_poly.pdbx_seq_one_letter_code
_entity_poly.pdbx_strand_id
1 'polypeptide(L)'
;MRGIASLTTNPLVVALVMALALAGCASKKTPNTAADLGLAGGAATPGSSQDFTVNVGDRIFFDTDSSVIRADAQGILTRQAQWLNQYRQYSIVIEGHADERGTREYNLALGARRAAAARDFLIARGVAATGRSLP
;
A
#
# COMPACT_ATOMS: atom_id res chain seq x y z
N MET A 1 65.88 -23.03 17.79
CA MET A 1 65.88 -21.87 18.70
C MET A 1 64.90 -20.85 18.16
N ARG A 2 63.90 -20.58 18.96
CA ARG A 2 62.65 -19.92 18.54
C ARG A 2 62.76 -18.43 18.76
N GLY A 3 62.69 -17.63 17.69
CA GLY A 3 62.57 -16.21 17.77
C GLY A 3 61.10 -15.84 17.78
N ILE A 4 60.61 -15.36 18.91
CA ILE A 4 59.25 -14.79 19.05
C ILE A 4 59.35 -13.34 18.54
N ALA A 5 58.77 -13.13 17.35
CA ALA A 5 58.62 -11.75 16.84
C ALA A 5 57.55 -11.07 17.71
N SER A 6 57.97 -10.13 18.54
CA SER A 6 57.05 -9.23 19.27
C SER A 6 56.36 -8.30 18.27
N LEU A 7 55.09 -8.52 18.00
CA LEU A 7 54.22 -7.56 17.35
C LEU A 7 54.10 -6.34 18.29
N THR A 8 54.82 -5.29 17.96
CA THR A 8 54.57 -3.96 18.55
C THR A 8 53.26 -3.44 18.01
N THR A 9 52.21 -3.64 18.81
CA THR A 9 50.88 -3.12 18.55
C THR A 9 50.93 -1.61 18.66
N ASN A 10 51.04 -0.96 17.50
CA ASN A 10 51.07 0.48 17.43
C ASN A 10 49.69 1.02 17.91
N PRO A 11 49.60 1.84 18.98
CA PRO A 11 48.34 2.28 19.55
C PRO A 11 47.48 3.06 18.53
N LEU A 12 48.11 3.66 17.53
CA LEU A 12 47.41 4.31 16.42
C LEU A 12 46.66 3.34 15.53
N VAL A 13 47.17 2.11 15.29
CA VAL A 13 46.50 1.11 14.47
C VAL A 13 45.30 0.53 15.23
N VAL A 14 45.43 0.31 16.52
CA VAL A 14 44.32 -0.17 17.37
C VAL A 14 43.22 0.88 17.46
N ALA A 15 43.56 2.16 17.58
CA ALA A 15 42.57 3.25 17.58
C ALA A 15 41.81 3.36 16.22
N LEU A 16 42.54 3.17 15.10
CA LEU A 16 41.94 3.21 13.77
C LEU A 16 40.98 2.05 13.52
N VAL A 17 41.31 0.84 13.96
CA VAL A 17 40.44 -0.34 13.84
C VAL A 17 39.19 -0.21 14.72
N MET A 18 39.31 0.36 15.92
CA MET A 18 38.15 0.64 16.80
C MET A 18 37.21 1.71 16.20
N ALA A 19 37.76 2.72 15.51
CA ALA A 19 36.94 3.76 14.87
C ALA A 19 36.12 3.25 13.68
N LEU A 20 36.63 2.24 12.92
CA LEU A 20 35.89 1.64 11.81
C LEU A 20 34.76 0.70 12.27
N ALA A 21 34.83 0.16 13.48
CA ALA A 21 33.80 -0.75 13.99
C ALA A 21 32.51 -0.04 14.42
N LEU A 22 32.52 1.29 14.62
CA LEU A 22 31.34 2.07 14.99
C LEU A 22 30.53 2.62 13.79
N ALA A 23 31.04 2.51 12.57
CA ALA A 23 30.35 3.02 11.38
C ALA A 23 29.33 2.02 10.76
N GLY A 24 29.12 0.87 11.36
CA GLY A 24 28.31 -0.24 10.82
C GLY A 24 26.86 -0.31 11.28
N CYS A 25 26.35 0.61 12.09
CA CYS A 25 24.93 0.67 12.42
C CYS A 25 24.20 1.64 11.49
N ALA A 26 24.03 1.26 10.22
CA ALA A 26 22.95 1.81 9.41
C ALA A 26 21.63 1.31 10.03
N SER A 27 21.09 2.09 10.97
CA SER A 27 19.76 1.88 11.51
C SER A 27 18.78 1.87 10.34
N LYS A 28 18.20 0.71 10.02
CA LYS A 28 16.92 0.67 9.33
C LYS A 28 16.00 1.56 10.17
N LYS A 29 15.67 2.74 9.64
CA LYS A 29 14.66 3.61 10.25
C LYS A 29 13.37 2.82 10.30
N THR A 30 13.09 2.20 11.42
CA THR A 30 11.73 1.81 11.74
C THR A 30 10.95 3.10 11.92
N PRO A 31 9.80 3.28 11.25
CA PRO A 31 8.97 4.46 11.44
C PRO A 31 8.48 4.48 12.89
N ASN A 32 9.03 5.36 13.72
CA ASN A 32 8.78 5.40 15.16
C ASN A 32 7.88 6.58 15.58
N THR A 33 7.44 7.40 14.64
CA THR A 33 6.57 8.54 14.91
C THR A 33 5.30 8.47 14.07
N ALA A 34 4.20 9.02 14.59
CA ALA A 34 2.95 9.13 13.85
C ALA A 34 3.12 9.86 12.50
N ALA A 35 4.12 10.77 12.39
CA ALA A 35 4.49 11.44 11.16
C ALA A 35 5.15 10.49 10.15
N ASP A 36 6.00 9.56 10.60
CA ASP A 36 6.65 8.55 9.75
C ASP A 36 5.65 7.48 9.26
N LEU A 37 4.56 7.27 10.01
CA LEU A 37 3.46 6.37 9.66
C LEU A 37 2.38 7.07 8.82
N GLY A 38 2.55 8.34 8.50
CA GLY A 38 1.54 9.13 7.78
C GLY A 38 0.26 9.41 8.60
N LEU A 39 0.29 9.18 9.90
CA LEU A 39 -0.84 9.35 10.82
C LEU A 39 -0.87 10.75 11.46
N ALA A 40 0.20 11.54 11.35
CA ALA A 40 0.18 12.94 11.74
C ALA A 40 -0.50 13.72 10.61
N GLY A 41 -1.67 14.32 10.89
CA GLY A 41 -2.59 15.02 9.98
C GLY A 41 -2.02 16.04 8.99
N GLY A 42 -0.93 15.70 8.34
CA GLY A 42 -0.40 16.39 7.18
C GLY A 42 -1.16 15.98 5.94
N ALA A 43 -1.43 16.91 5.04
CA ALA A 43 -2.04 16.64 3.74
C ALA A 43 -1.25 15.53 3.04
N ALA A 44 -1.95 14.48 2.61
CA ALA A 44 -1.30 13.39 1.87
C ALA A 44 -0.65 13.94 0.61
N THR A 45 0.60 13.53 0.35
CA THR A 45 1.32 13.97 -0.86
C THR A 45 0.53 13.58 -2.09
N PRO A 46 0.19 14.53 -2.98
CA PRO A 46 -0.58 14.24 -4.19
C PRO A 46 0.06 13.11 -5.00
N GLY A 47 -0.74 12.14 -5.43
CA GLY A 47 -0.29 10.97 -6.18
C GLY A 47 0.36 9.87 -5.35
N SER A 48 0.31 9.92 -4.02
CA SER A 48 0.71 8.82 -3.15
C SER A 48 -0.46 7.85 -2.90
N SER A 49 -0.16 6.61 -2.47
CA SER A 49 -1.21 5.67 -2.05
C SER A 49 -2.05 6.20 -0.89
N GLN A 50 -1.45 7.02 -0.02
CA GLN A 50 -2.15 7.71 1.05
C GLN A 50 -3.12 8.76 0.52
N ASP A 51 -2.73 9.53 -0.50
CA ASP A 51 -3.61 10.47 -1.20
C ASP A 51 -4.85 9.76 -1.76
N PHE A 52 -4.66 8.60 -2.39
CA PHE A 52 -5.76 7.79 -2.89
C PHE A 52 -6.72 7.38 -1.76
N THR A 53 -6.19 6.87 -0.64
CA THR A 53 -7.01 6.39 0.48
C THR A 53 -7.76 7.52 1.18
N VAL A 54 -7.09 8.65 1.43
CA VAL A 54 -7.63 9.73 2.29
C VAL A 54 -8.51 10.70 1.48
N ASN A 55 -8.06 11.11 0.29
CA ASN A 55 -8.72 12.18 -0.48
C ASN A 55 -9.67 11.63 -1.56
N VAL A 56 -9.36 10.48 -2.14
CA VAL A 56 -10.17 9.86 -3.19
C VAL A 56 -11.18 8.87 -2.61
N GLY A 57 -10.74 8.06 -1.65
CA GLY A 57 -11.51 6.97 -1.03
C GLY A 57 -11.21 5.62 -1.68
N ASP A 58 -10.88 4.64 -0.84
CA ASP A 58 -10.45 3.30 -1.27
C ASP A 58 -11.59 2.27 -1.30
N ARG A 59 -12.80 2.65 -0.88
CA ARG A 59 -13.94 1.72 -0.78
C ARG A 59 -15.26 2.36 -1.16
N ILE A 60 -16.17 1.50 -1.60
CA ILE A 60 -17.58 1.84 -1.87
C ILE A 60 -18.47 0.83 -1.19
N PHE A 61 -19.73 1.21 -1.00
CA PHE A 61 -20.74 0.36 -0.37
C PHE A 61 -21.88 0.05 -1.34
N PHE A 62 -22.50 -1.08 -1.09
CA PHE A 62 -23.66 -1.56 -1.84
C PHE A 62 -24.85 -1.72 -0.90
N ASP A 63 -26.05 -1.71 -1.46
CA ASP A 63 -27.26 -2.07 -0.71
C ASP A 63 -27.24 -3.57 -0.39
N THR A 64 -28.06 -3.96 0.59
CA THR A 64 -28.21 -5.36 0.97
C THR A 64 -28.61 -6.19 -0.24
N ASP A 65 -27.93 -7.31 -0.41
CA ASP A 65 -28.20 -8.28 -1.49
C ASP A 65 -28.12 -7.68 -2.92
N SER A 66 -27.36 -6.61 -3.09
CA SER A 66 -27.23 -5.91 -4.37
C SER A 66 -25.79 -5.80 -4.81
N SER A 67 -25.55 -5.85 -6.11
CA SER A 67 -24.29 -5.49 -6.79
C SER A 67 -24.45 -4.25 -7.68
N VAL A 68 -25.57 -3.54 -7.58
CA VAL A 68 -25.81 -2.30 -8.30
C VAL A 68 -25.03 -1.16 -7.62
N ILE A 69 -24.27 -0.40 -8.40
CA ILE A 69 -23.49 0.74 -7.91
C ILE A 69 -24.45 1.88 -7.54
N ARG A 70 -24.43 2.26 -6.28
CA ARG A 70 -25.24 3.35 -5.73
C ARG A 70 -24.78 4.70 -6.28
N ALA A 71 -25.65 5.70 -6.25
CA ALA A 71 -25.33 7.05 -6.73
C ALA A 71 -24.14 7.70 -5.98
N ASP A 72 -24.06 7.50 -4.65
CA ASP A 72 -22.93 7.97 -3.84
C ASP A 72 -21.62 7.26 -4.21
N ALA A 73 -21.68 5.95 -4.46
CA ALA A 73 -20.54 5.15 -4.89
C ALA A 73 -20.03 5.53 -6.30
N GLN A 74 -20.93 5.95 -7.20
CA GLN A 74 -20.53 6.44 -8.53
C GLN A 74 -19.63 7.67 -8.44
N GLY A 75 -19.90 8.57 -7.50
CA GLY A 75 -19.05 9.75 -7.25
C GLY A 75 -17.63 9.36 -6.80
N ILE A 76 -17.52 8.39 -5.90
CA ILE A 76 -16.23 7.87 -5.43
C ILE A 76 -15.48 7.19 -6.58
N LEU A 77 -16.11 6.27 -7.30
CA LEU A 77 -15.51 5.56 -8.44
C LEU A 77 -15.08 6.52 -9.57
N THR A 78 -15.81 7.61 -9.77
CA THR A 78 -15.42 8.63 -10.75
C THR A 78 -14.13 9.34 -10.33
N ARG A 79 -13.98 9.71 -9.07
CA ARG A 79 -12.72 10.28 -8.56
C ARG A 79 -11.58 9.27 -8.60
N GLN A 80 -11.85 8.00 -8.28
CA GLN A 80 -10.85 6.92 -8.41
C GLN A 80 -10.38 6.78 -9.86
N ALA A 81 -11.29 6.79 -10.83
CA ALA A 81 -10.93 6.71 -12.25
C ALA A 81 -10.08 7.91 -12.70
N GLN A 82 -10.42 9.12 -12.26
CA GLN A 82 -9.64 10.33 -12.56
C GLN A 82 -8.22 10.21 -11.99
N TRP A 83 -8.10 9.81 -10.74
CA TRP A 83 -6.82 9.65 -10.08
C TRP A 83 -5.96 8.57 -10.75
N LEU A 84 -6.52 7.40 -11.05
CA LEU A 84 -5.82 6.29 -11.73
C LEU A 84 -5.41 6.64 -13.16
N ASN A 85 -6.17 7.45 -13.88
CA ASN A 85 -5.81 7.94 -15.19
C ASN A 85 -4.70 9.00 -15.14
N GLN A 86 -4.61 9.75 -14.05
CA GLN A 86 -3.54 10.72 -13.81
C GLN A 86 -2.23 10.04 -13.37
N TYR A 87 -2.33 9.02 -12.52
CA TYR A 87 -1.18 8.30 -11.92
C TYR A 87 -1.10 6.86 -12.44
N ARG A 88 -0.83 6.71 -13.74
CA ARG A 88 -0.86 5.42 -14.46
C ARG A 88 0.17 4.40 -14.04
N GLN A 89 1.14 4.77 -13.20
CA GLN A 89 2.11 3.85 -12.60
C GLN A 89 1.50 2.93 -11.55
N TYR A 90 0.29 3.25 -11.06
CA TYR A 90 -0.40 2.40 -10.08
C TYR A 90 -1.29 1.38 -10.76
N SER A 91 -1.26 0.18 -10.22
CA SER A 91 -2.25 -0.86 -10.46
C SER A 91 -3.04 -1.09 -9.17
N ILE A 92 -4.34 -1.36 -9.30
CA ILE A 92 -5.22 -1.64 -8.16
C ILE A 92 -5.75 -3.06 -8.22
N VAL A 93 -5.98 -3.62 -7.05
CA VAL A 93 -6.75 -4.85 -6.87
C VAL A 93 -8.12 -4.45 -6.34
N ILE A 94 -9.17 -4.98 -6.94
CA ILE A 94 -10.54 -4.75 -6.52
C ILE A 94 -11.03 -6.01 -5.80
N GLU A 95 -11.33 -5.87 -4.53
CA GLU A 95 -11.87 -6.92 -3.68
C GLU A 95 -13.36 -6.67 -3.44
N GLY A 96 -14.18 -7.69 -3.66
CA GLY A 96 -15.60 -7.63 -3.41
C GLY A 96 -15.98 -8.46 -2.21
N HIS A 97 -16.70 -7.84 -1.28
CA HIS A 97 -17.14 -8.47 -0.05
C HIS A 97 -18.66 -8.43 0.09
N ALA A 98 -19.21 -9.41 0.79
CA ALA A 98 -20.58 -9.44 1.26
C ALA A 98 -20.58 -9.61 2.79
N ASP A 99 -21.74 -9.34 3.42
CA ASP A 99 -21.89 -9.59 4.85
C ASP A 99 -22.03 -11.11 5.13
N GLU A 100 -22.02 -11.48 6.41
CA GLU A 100 -22.08 -12.88 6.85
C GLU A 100 -23.49 -13.50 6.77
N ARG A 101 -24.51 -12.74 6.37
CA ARG A 101 -25.88 -13.25 6.21
C ARG A 101 -26.00 -14.08 4.93
N GLY A 102 -26.58 -15.26 5.04
CA GLY A 102 -26.73 -16.22 3.94
C GLY A 102 -25.62 -17.28 3.91
N THR A 103 -25.55 -18.01 2.81
CA THR A 103 -24.53 -19.05 2.65
C THR A 103 -23.20 -18.47 2.20
N ARG A 104 -22.12 -19.15 2.53
CA ARG A 104 -20.75 -18.74 2.12
C ARG A 104 -20.65 -18.65 0.60
N GLU A 105 -21.18 -19.62 -0.11
CA GLU A 105 -21.14 -19.69 -1.58
C GLU A 105 -21.89 -18.51 -2.20
N TYR A 106 -23.07 -18.19 -1.65
CA TYR A 106 -23.84 -17.04 -2.10
C TYR A 106 -23.09 -15.73 -1.90
N ASN A 107 -22.49 -15.52 -0.73
CA ASN A 107 -21.76 -14.30 -0.38
C ASN A 107 -20.48 -14.15 -1.19
N LEU A 108 -19.79 -15.25 -1.48
CA LEU A 108 -18.65 -15.25 -2.38
C LEU A 108 -19.06 -14.81 -3.80
N ALA A 109 -20.15 -15.35 -4.31
CA ALA A 109 -20.68 -14.96 -5.62
C ALA A 109 -21.17 -13.50 -5.64
N LEU A 110 -21.79 -13.00 -4.56
CA LEU A 110 -22.22 -11.61 -4.44
C LEU A 110 -20.99 -10.66 -4.40
N GLY A 111 -19.97 -10.99 -3.62
CA GLY A 111 -18.70 -10.24 -3.58
C GLY A 111 -18.05 -10.17 -4.96
N ALA A 112 -17.98 -11.29 -5.68
CA ALA A 112 -17.42 -11.32 -7.03
C ALA A 112 -18.21 -10.41 -8.01
N ARG A 113 -19.55 -10.42 -7.94
CA ARG A 113 -20.40 -9.52 -8.74
C ARG A 113 -20.16 -8.05 -8.40
N ARG A 114 -20.00 -7.69 -7.13
CA ARG A 114 -19.69 -6.34 -6.67
C ARG A 114 -18.33 -5.86 -7.18
N ALA A 115 -17.31 -6.70 -7.10
CA ALA A 115 -15.98 -6.40 -7.64
C ALA A 115 -16.02 -6.21 -9.16
N ALA A 116 -16.77 -7.07 -9.88
CA ALA A 116 -16.95 -6.94 -11.31
C ALA A 116 -17.65 -5.63 -11.69
N ALA A 117 -18.72 -5.25 -10.99
CA ALA A 117 -19.43 -4.00 -11.24
C ALA A 117 -18.53 -2.77 -11.05
N ALA A 118 -17.74 -2.73 -9.97
CA ALA A 118 -16.78 -1.65 -9.73
C ALA A 118 -15.69 -1.60 -10.80
N ARG A 119 -15.14 -2.75 -11.19
CA ARG A 119 -14.14 -2.86 -12.28
C ARG A 119 -14.70 -2.33 -13.59
N ASP A 120 -15.87 -2.79 -13.99
CA ASP A 120 -16.46 -2.42 -15.27
C ASP A 120 -16.78 -0.91 -15.32
N PHE A 121 -17.19 -0.33 -14.20
CA PHE A 121 -17.39 1.10 -14.07
C PHE A 121 -16.08 1.90 -14.26
N LEU A 122 -14.97 1.44 -13.67
CA LEU A 122 -13.64 2.07 -13.82
C LEU A 122 -13.13 1.94 -15.27
N ILE A 123 -13.28 0.77 -15.89
CA ILE A 123 -12.90 0.53 -17.29
C ILE A 123 -13.69 1.44 -18.23
N ALA A 124 -14.99 1.60 -18.03
CA ALA A 124 -15.83 2.50 -18.81
C ALA A 124 -15.38 3.96 -18.72
N ARG A 125 -14.58 4.32 -17.72
CA ARG A 125 -13.96 5.64 -17.51
C ARG A 125 -12.48 5.71 -17.91
N GLY A 126 -11.99 4.72 -18.66
CA GLY A 126 -10.65 4.72 -19.24
C GLY A 126 -9.54 4.18 -18.34
N VAL A 127 -9.87 3.58 -17.20
CA VAL A 127 -8.87 2.89 -16.38
C VAL A 127 -8.48 1.58 -17.06
N ALA A 128 -7.17 1.34 -17.22
CA ALA A 128 -6.69 0.13 -17.88
C ALA A 128 -7.04 -1.13 -17.06
N ALA A 129 -7.54 -2.15 -17.75
CA ALA A 129 -7.96 -3.44 -17.15
C ALA A 129 -6.75 -4.34 -16.80
N THR A 130 -5.74 -3.81 -16.11
CA THR A 130 -4.52 -4.57 -15.72
C THR A 130 -4.65 -5.27 -14.38
N GLY A 131 -5.75 -5.04 -13.64
CA GLY A 131 -5.98 -5.63 -12.32
C GLY A 131 -6.81 -6.91 -12.37
N ARG A 132 -6.38 -7.93 -11.62
CA ARG A 132 -7.17 -9.13 -11.37
C ARG A 132 -8.20 -8.80 -10.26
N SER A 133 -9.50 -8.94 -10.54
CA SER A 133 -10.50 -8.97 -9.47
C SER A 133 -10.35 -10.28 -8.70
N LEU A 134 -10.14 -10.21 -7.40
CA LEU A 134 -10.19 -11.37 -6.52
C LEU A 134 -11.62 -11.52 -5.98
N PRO A 135 -12.11 -12.74 -5.90
CA PRO A 135 -13.38 -13.05 -5.27
C PRO A 135 -13.32 -12.91 -3.76
#